data_209f18891abca5a2c8dc775d5f51beb3
#
_entry.id   209f18891abca5a2c8dc775d5f51beb3
#
_cell.length_a   1.000
_cell.length_b   1.000
_cell.length_c   1.000
_cell.angle_alpha   90.00
_cell.angle_beta   90.00
_cell.angle_gamma   90.00
#
_symmetry.space_group_name_H-M   'P 1'
#
loop_
_entity.id
_entity.type
_entity.pdbx_description
1 polymer ?
#
loop_
_entity_poly.entity_id
_entity_poly.type
_entity_poly.pdbx_seq_one_letter_code
_entity_poly.pdbx_strand_id
1 'polypeptide(L)'
;MKISVVTIVRNDCAHIEETLNSVLQQQGEGFELEYVVIDGASTDGTAQIIEKYAPELGYFVSEKDSGIYNAMNKGISRCTGEIIGMINSGDRYLPGALELVAKSFAQYGKLDRIFWGDVIYQHQGLVKGFREHNRYRGAFAPHPSMFVPRTIYETIGTYDESFRLLGDYDFMYRAVNVKKILPLYVPQPVAFYLEDGLSDRYVLQCLKDELKVKLRYGQNPLRARTVFLLKILKNFRRILKSSAR
;
A
#
# COMPACT_ATOMS: atom_id res chain seq x y z
N MET A 1 11.42 9.44 16.32
CA MET A 1 11.73 9.03 14.92
C MET A 1 10.88 9.81 13.95
N LYS A 2 11.34 10.01 12.71
CA LYS A 2 10.54 10.67 11.68
C LYS A 2 9.81 9.63 10.83
N ILE A 3 8.49 9.77 10.73
CA ILE A 3 7.63 8.91 9.88
C ILE A 3 7.15 9.74 8.70
N SER A 4 7.52 9.33 7.50
CA SER A 4 6.95 9.88 6.28
C SER A 4 5.71 9.08 5.89
N VAL A 5 4.62 9.78 5.60
CA VAL A 5 3.41 9.18 5.02
C VAL A 5 3.29 9.66 3.58
N VAL A 6 3.03 8.73 2.66
CA VAL A 6 2.79 9.03 1.26
C VAL A 6 1.33 8.75 0.94
N THR A 7 0.64 9.73 0.34
CA THR A 7 -0.66 9.53 -0.31
C THR A 7 -0.52 9.74 -1.81
N ILE A 8 -1.00 8.78 -2.58
CA ILE A 8 -1.17 8.93 -4.03
C ILE A 8 -2.66 9.06 -4.34
N VAL A 9 -2.98 9.89 -5.32
CA VAL A 9 -4.37 10.11 -5.73
C VAL A 9 -4.46 10.45 -7.21
N ARG A 10 -5.58 10.07 -7.83
CA ARG A 10 -5.97 10.55 -9.16
C ARG A 10 -7.47 10.50 -9.32
N ASN A 11 -8.09 11.68 -9.54
CA ASN A 11 -9.53 11.85 -9.75
C ASN A 11 -10.36 11.20 -8.63
N ASP A 12 -10.18 11.66 -7.40
CA ASP A 12 -10.90 11.16 -6.22
C ASP A 12 -11.25 12.32 -5.25
N CYS A 13 -11.87 13.38 -5.79
CA CYS A 13 -12.31 14.53 -4.99
C CYS A 13 -13.32 14.16 -3.89
N ALA A 14 -13.99 13.01 -4.00
CA ALA A 14 -14.97 12.54 -3.03
C ALA A 14 -14.33 12.06 -1.72
N HIS A 15 -13.10 11.52 -1.75
CA HIS A 15 -12.52 10.83 -0.59
C HIS A 15 -11.19 11.43 -0.12
N ILE A 16 -10.49 12.20 -0.98
CA ILE A 16 -9.15 12.69 -0.65
C ILE A 16 -9.10 13.48 0.66
N GLU A 17 -10.11 14.30 0.94
CA GLU A 17 -10.15 15.13 2.15
C GLU A 17 -10.19 14.29 3.43
N GLU A 18 -10.95 13.19 3.46
CA GLU A 18 -10.97 12.25 4.58
C GLU A 18 -9.61 11.58 4.78
N THR A 19 -8.94 11.20 3.68
CA THR A 19 -7.60 10.62 3.74
C THR A 19 -6.58 11.62 4.30
N LEU A 20 -6.55 12.87 3.80
CA LEU A 20 -5.67 13.93 4.29
C LEU A 20 -5.85 14.14 5.79
N ASN A 21 -7.09 14.34 6.22
CA ASN A 21 -7.42 14.55 7.62
C ASN A 21 -7.00 13.36 8.51
N SER A 22 -7.16 12.13 8.04
CA SER A 22 -6.78 10.95 8.80
C SER A 22 -5.28 10.86 9.09
N VAL A 23 -4.46 11.46 8.25
CA VAL A 23 -3.01 11.56 8.41
C VAL A 23 -2.62 12.77 9.27
N LEU A 24 -3.13 13.96 8.93
CA LEU A 24 -2.80 15.20 9.62
C LEU A 24 -3.27 15.24 11.08
N GLN A 25 -4.35 14.53 11.39
CA GLN A 25 -4.88 14.42 12.76
C GLN A 25 -4.18 13.34 13.61
N GLN A 26 -3.15 12.66 13.10
CA GLN A 26 -2.40 11.71 13.90
C GLN A 26 -1.66 12.44 15.03
N GLN A 27 -2.02 12.10 16.25
CA GLN A 27 -1.41 12.65 17.47
C GLN A 27 -0.73 11.53 18.25
N GLY A 28 0.23 11.88 19.08
CA GLY A 28 0.93 10.94 19.93
C GLY A 28 2.40 11.31 20.12
N GLU A 29 3.09 10.49 20.89
CA GLU A 29 4.49 10.70 21.22
C GLU A 29 5.41 9.77 20.42
N GLY A 30 6.68 10.17 20.31
CA GLY A 30 7.73 9.33 19.73
C GLY A 30 7.88 9.42 18.22
N PHE A 31 7.10 10.25 17.52
CA PHE A 31 7.27 10.50 16.09
C PHE A 31 7.12 11.97 15.70
N GLU A 32 7.76 12.31 14.58
CA GLU A 32 7.54 13.52 13.79
C GLU A 32 6.92 13.09 12.45
N LEU A 33 5.81 13.72 12.08
CA LEU A 33 5.13 13.43 10.82
C LEU A 33 5.70 14.25 9.66
N GLU A 34 6.03 13.60 8.56
CA GLU A 34 6.25 14.21 7.25
C GLU A 34 5.19 13.69 6.28
N TYR A 35 4.38 14.56 5.71
CA TYR A 35 3.31 14.13 4.83
C TYR A 35 3.59 14.53 3.37
N VAL A 36 3.65 13.54 2.48
CA VAL A 36 3.96 13.67 1.05
C VAL A 36 2.72 13.27 0.26
N VAL A 37 2.25 14.15 -0.63
CA VAL A 37 1.07 13.89 -1.47
C VAL A 37 1.45 14.00 -2.94
N ILE A 38 1.12 12.97 -3.71
CA ILE A 38 1.35 12.90 -5.16
C ILE A 38 0.01 12.77 -5.87
N ASP A 39 -0.38 13.81 -6.59
CA ASP A 39 -1.57 13.81 -7.45
C ASP A 39 -1.17 13.50 -8.90
N GLY A 40 -1.84 12.52 -9.51
CA GLY A 40 -1.62 12.06 -10.89
C GLY A 40 -2.22 12.96 -11.96
N ALA A 41 -2.14 14.29 -11.81
CA ALA A 41 -2.77 15.30 -12.65
C ALA A 41 -4.30 15.13 -12.74
N SER A 42 -4.96 15.19 -11.59
CA SER A 42 -6.42 15.11 -11.48
C SER A 42 -7.11 16.28 -12.17
N THR A 43 -8.33 16.03 -12.66
CA THR A 43 -9.14 17.00 -13.41
C THR A 43 -10.54 17.21 -12.82
N ASP A 44 -10.83 16.57 -11.69
CA ASP A 44 -12.14 16.55 -11.04
C ASP A 44 -12.27 17.48 -9.82
N GLY A 45 -11.25 18.30 -9.52
CA GLY A 45 -11.19 19.14 -8.34
C GLY A 45 -10.33 18.57 -7.20
N THR A 46 -9.78 17.36 -7.34
CA THR A 46 -8.94 16.73 -6.31
C THR A 46 -7.73 17.61 -5.94
N ALA A 47 -6.98 18.11 -6.94
CA ALA A 47 -5.79 18.94 -6.70
C ALA A 47 -6.13 20.21 -5.92
N GLN A 48 -7.26 20.88 -6.24
CA GLN A 48 -7.71 22.09 -5.55
C GLN A 48 -8.10 21.82 -4.08
N ILE A 49 -8.58 20.62 -3.76
CA ILE A 49 -8.79 20.21 -2.36
C ILE A 49 -7.46 20.10 -1.65
N ILE A 50 -6.48 19.40 -2.25
CA ILE A 50 -5.15 19.18 -1.64
C ILE A 50 -4.42 20.51 -1.42
N GLU A 51 -4.51 21.45 -2.36
CA GLU A 51 -3.89 22.79 -2.26
C GLU A 51 -4.30 23.55 -0.98
N LYS A 52 -5.50 23.33 -0.45
CA LYS A 52 -5.95 23.94 0.82
C LYS A 52 -5.12 23.45 2.02
N TYR A 53 -4.58 22.25 1.93
CA TYR A 53 -3.76 21.62 2.96
C TYR A 53 -2.25 21.82 2.74
N ALA A 54 -1.83 22.49 1.64
CA ALA A 54 -0.43 22.67 1.29
C ALA A 54 0.48 23.20 2.43
N PRO A 55 0.01 24.12 3.32
CA PRO A 55 0.82 24.58 4.44
C PRO A 55 1.18 23.49 5.47
N GLU A 56 0.41 22.41 5.51
CA GLU A 56 0.58 21.28 6.45
C GLU A 56 1.34 20.12 5.81
N LEU A 57 1.57 20.15 4.49
CA LEU A 57 2.25 19.10 3.74
C LEU A 57 3.76 19.33 3.69
N GLY A 58 4.53 18.29 3.91
CA GLY A 58 5.98 18.30 3.67
C GLY A 58 6.34 18.39 2.18
N TYR A 59 5.48 17.82 1.32
CA TYR A 59 5.61 17.92 -0.13
C TYR A 59 4.28 17.64 -0.83
N PHE A 60 3.99 18.41 -1.87
CA PHE A 60 2.86 18.20 -2.76
C PHE A 60 3.26 18.46 -4.22
N VAL A 61 2.80 17.61 -5.13
CA VAL A 61 2.89 17.83 -6.57
C VAL A 61 1.68 17.24 -7.27
N SER A 62 1.18 17.95 -8.27
CA SER A 62 0.18 17.47 -9.23
C SER A 62 0.83 17.38 -10.61
N GLU A 63 1.10 16.16 -11.05
CA GLU A 63 1.74 15.89 -12.34
C GLU A 63 1.36 14.51 -12.88
N LYS A 64 1.46 14.31 -14.20
CA LYS A 64 1.19 13.01 -14.80
C LYS A 64 2.13 11.93 -14.28
N ASP A 65 1.57 10.77 -14.01
CA ASP A 65 2.30 9.54 -13.72
C ASP A 65 2.11 8.49 -14.82
N SER A 66 2.98 7.47 -14.85
CA SER A 66 2.88 6.31 -15.72
C SER A 66 2.09 5.15 -15.10
N GLY A 67 1.52 5.35 -13.91
CA GLY A 67 0.75 4.36 -13.15
C GLY A 67 0.96 4.47 -11.65
N ILE A 68 0.19 3.70 -10.89
CA ILE A 68 0.15 3.72 -9.42
C ILE A 68 1.56 3.64 -8.81
N TYR A 69 2.37 2.70 -9.26
CA TYR A 69 3.70 2.46 -8.68
C TYR A 69 4.72 3.54 -9.06
N ASN A 70 4.53 4.23 -10.18
CA ASN A 70 5.31 5.43 -10.50
C ASN A 70 4.99 6.57 -9.52
N ALA A 71 3.70 6.82 -9.24
CA ALA A 71 3.29 7.79 -8.24
C ALA A 71 3.82 7.44 -6.84
N MET A 72 3.71 6.16 -6.42
CA MET A 72 4.27 5.68 -5.15
C MET A 72 5.79 5.89 -5.07
N ASN A 73 6.52 5.54 -6.12
CA ASN A 73 7.97 5.71 -6.18
C ASN A 73 8.39 7.20 -6.14
N LYS A 74 7.64 8.08 -6.82
CA LYS A 74 7.83 9.53 -6.69
C LYS A 74 7.67 9.98 -5.24
N GLY A 75 6.61 9.53 -4.56
CA GLY A 75 6.40 9.82 -3.14
C GLY A 75 7.54 9.32 -2.25
N ILE A 76 7.95 8.06 -2.40
CA ILE A 76 9.08 7.48 -1.65
C ILE A 76 10.35 8.30 -1.83
N SER A 77 10.63 8.78 -3.06
CA SER A 77 11.83 9.57 -3.37
C SER A 77 11.86 10.94 -2.67
N ARG A 78 10.71 11.44 -2.21
CA ARG A 78 10.56 12.71 -1.49
C ARG A 78 10.60 12.55 0.03
N CYS A 79 10.45 11.33 0.52
CA CYS A 79 10.46 11.04 1.94
C CYS A 79 11.87 11.21 2.54
N THR A 80 11.92 11.87 3.70
CA THR A 80 13.15 12.01 4.49
C THR A 80 13.09 11.24 5.81
N GLY A 81 11.93 10.73 6.19
CA GLY A 81 11.71 9.96 7.41
C GLY A 81 12.43 8.61 7.42
N GLU A 82 12.65 8.11 8.61
CA GLU A 82 13.28 6.80 8.85
C GLU A 82 12.35 5.65 8.48
N ILE A 83 11.03 5.89 8.59
CA ILE A 83 9.96 4.94 8.29
C ILE A 83 9.03 5.58 7.28
N ILE A 84 8.58 4.80 6.31
CA ILE A 84 7.65 5.24 5.27
C ILE A 84 6.39 4.40 5.35
N GLY A 85 5.26 5.05 5.61
CA GLY A 85 3.91 4.51 5.48
C GLY A 85 3.27 4.97 4.19
N MET A 86 2.31 4.20 3.67
CA MET A 86 1.59 4.58 2.46
C MET A 86 0.10 4.36 2.64
N ILE A 87 -0.68 5.40 2.38
CA ILE A 87 -2.15 5.39 2.47
C ILE A 87 -2.70 6.05 1.20
N ASN A 88 -3.42 5.30 0.37
CA ASN A 88 -3.97 5.83 -0.87
C ASN A 88 -5.26 6.61 -0.60
N SER A 89 -5.65 7.49 -1.52
CA SER A 89 -6.95 8.17 -1.43
C SER A 89 -8.09 7.17 -1.32
N GLY A 90 -9.02 7.44 -0.40
CA GLY A 90 -10.12 6.58 0.00
C GLY A 90 -9.81 5.74 1.24
N ASP A 91 -8.56 5.37 1.46
CA ASP A 91 -8.14 4.70 2.70
C ASP A 91 -7.84 5.73 3.80
N ARG A 92 -7.84 5.30 5.06
CA ARG A 92 -7.60 6.18 6.22
C ARG A 92 -6.77 5.48 7.27
N TYR A 93 -5.86 6.20 7.91
CA TYR A 93 -5.28 5.72 9.17
C TYR A 93 -6.27 5.88 10.32
N LEU A 94 -6.28 4.92 11.22
CA LEU A 94 -7.05 5.00 12.45
C LEU A 94 -6.32 5.88 13.47
N PRO A 95 -7.05 6.52 14.40
CA PRO A 95 -6.42 7.32 15.47
C PRO A 95 -5.35 6.52 16.23
N GLY A 96 -4.17 7.12 16.44
CA GLY A 96 -3.04 6.50 17.13
C GLY A 96 -2.23 5.50 16.31
N ALA A 97 -2.51 5.33 15.01
CA ALA A 97 -1.79 4.40 14.15
C ALA A 97 -0.29 4.72 14.09
N LEU A 98 0.09 5.98 13.88
CA LEU A 98 1.50 6.37 13.80
C LEU A 98 2.23 6.25 15.13
N GLU A 99 1.55 6.54 16.24
CA GLU A 99 2.10 6.34 17.58
C GLU A 99 2.37 4.86 17.86
N LEU A 100 1.44 3.97 17.48
CA LEU A 100 1.62 2.52 17.58
C LEU A 100 2.84 2.05 16.80
N VAL A 101 3.00 2.54 15.56
CA VAL A 101 4.17 2.23 14.72
C VAL A 101 5.46 2.70 15.40
N ALA A 102 5.50 3.96 15.86
CA ALA A 102 6.67 4.53 16.54
C ALA A 102 7.04 3.74 17.81
N LYS A 103 6.08 3.44 18.67
CA LYS A 103 6.28 2.64 19.88
C LYS A 103 6.78 1.24 19.56
N SER A 104 6.24 0.61 18.52
CA SER A 104 6.63 -0.75 18.12
C SER A 104 8.09 -0.81 17.65
N PHE A 105 8.54 0.14 16.84
CA PHE A 105 9.93 0.21 16.41
C PHE A 105 10.87 0.61 17.56
N ALA A 106 10.46 1.53 18.42
CA ALA A 106 11.24 1.91 19.61
C ALA A 106 11.42 0.71 20.57
N GLN A 107 10.38 -0.06 20.80
CA GLN A 107 10.45 -1.26 21.64
C GLN A 107 11.30 -2.37 20.98
N TYR A 108 11.21 -2.53 19.66
CA TYR A 108 12.02 -3.51 18.93
C TYR A 108 13.49 -3.07 18.83
N GLY A 109 13.78 -1.77 18.80
CA GLY A 109 15.13 -1.18 18.84
C GLY A 109 15.93 -1.26 17.54
N LYS A 110 15.31 -1.66 16.41
CA LYS A 110 15.96 -1.76 15.09
C LYS A 110 15.01 -1.42 13.96
N LEU A 111 15.58 -1.00 12.81
CA LEU A 111 14.84 -0.67 11.58
C LEU A 111 15.16 -1.69 10.45
N ASP A 112 15.13 -2.97 10.79
CA ASP A 112 15.47 -4.08 9.86
C ASP A 112 14.27 -5.00 9.55
N ARG A 113 13.05 -4.59 9.99
CA ARG A 113 11.79 -5.29 9.76
C ARG A 113 10.76 -4.37 9.12
N ILE A 114 9.80 -4.97 8.43
CA ILE A 114 8.62 -4.25 7.96
C ILE A 114 7.51 -4.42 9.00
N PHE A 115 6.93 -3.29 9.43
CA PHE A 115 5.77 -3.30 10.31
C PHE A 115 4.49 -3.60 9.51
N TRP A 116 3.61 -4.40 10.09
CA TRP A 116 2.22 -4.59 9.68
C TRP A 116 1.28 -4.54 10.88
N GLY A 117 0.25 -3.71 10.78
CA GLY A 117 -0.92 -3.75 11.65
C GLY A 117 -2.10 -4.44 10.97
N ASP A 118 -3.21 -4.63 11.68
CA ASP A 118 -4.46 -5.09 11.10
C ASP A 118 -5.16 -3.96 10.33
N VAL A 119 -6.16 -4.29 9.51
CA VAL A 119 -6.93 -3.34 8.70
C VAL A 119 -8.42 -3.63 8.85
N ILE A 120 -9.21 -2.58 8.96
CA ILE A 120 -10.67 -2.67 8.90
C ILE A 120 -11.10 -2.44 7.45
N TYR A 121 -11.65 -3.46 6.82
CA TYR A 121 -12.24 -3.37 5.48
C TYR A 121 -13.70 -2.92 5.59
N GLN A 122 -14.14 -2.07 4.68
CA GLN A 122 -15.48 -1.49 4.68
C GLN A 122 -16.60 -2.54 4.77
N HIS A 123 -16.51 -3.63 4.02
CA HIS A 123 -17.53 -4.67 3.97
C HIS A 123 -17.14 -5.98 4.68
N GLN A 124 -15.86 -6.24 4.83
CA GLN A 124 -15.34 -7.48 5.41
C GLN A 124 -15.01 -7.37 6.90
N GLY A 125 -14.98 -6.14 7.46
CA GLY A 125 -14.58 -5.90 8.84
C GLY A 125 -13.07 -6.11 9.06
N LEU A 126 -12.70 -6.58 10.25
CA LEU A 126 -11.30 -6.72 10.65
C LEU A 126 -10.56 -7.80 9.84
N VAL A 127 -9.50 -7.42 9.17
CA VAL A 127 -8.61 -8.29 8.39
C VAL A 127 -7.20 -8.24 8.98
N LYS A 128 -6.61 -9.41 9.24
CA LYS A 128 -5.24 -9.52 9.76
C LYS A 128 -4.23 -8.90 8.79
N GLY A 129 -3.40 -8.01 9.31
CA GLY A 129 -2.42 -7.26 8.54
C GLY A 129 -1.24 -8.08 8.03
N PHE A 130 -0.97 -9.21 8.64
CA PHE A 130 0.07 -10.12 8.17
C PHE A 130 -0.37 -11.58 8.29
N ARG A 131 -0.08 -12.35 7.24
CA ARG A 131 -0.24 -13.81 7.24
C ARG A 131 1.00 -14.42 6.61
N GLU A 132 1.42 -15.57 7.08
CA GLU A 132 2.49 -16.31 6.42
C GLU A 132 2.17 -16.55 4.95
N HIS A 133 3.16 -16.27 4.10
CA HIS A 133 2.98 -16.43 2.66
C HIS A 133 2.71 -17.89 2.32
N ASN A 134 1.57 -18.13 1.69
CA ASN A 134 1.23 -19.43 1.13
C ASN A 134 1.29 -19.34 -0.41
N ARG A 135 2.06 -20.26 -1.01
CA ARG A 135 2.25 -20.35 -2.48
C ARG A 135 0.95 -20.42 -3.30
N TYR A 136 -0.16 -20.75 -2.67
CA TYR A 136 -1.49 -20.82 -3.32
C TYR A 136 -2.29 -19.52 -3.17
N ARG A 137 -1.95 -18.68 -2.21
CA ARG A 137 -2.58 -17.39 -2.00
C ARG A 137 -1.83 -16.31 -2.77
N GLY A 138 -2.49 -15.20 -3.05
CA GLY A 138 -1.87 -13.99 -3.58
C GLY A 138 -1.22 -13.15 -2.49
N ALA A 139 -1.52 -11.85 -2.48
CA ALA A 139 -1.07 -10.94 -1.45
C ALA A 139 -1.38 -11.50 -0.06
N PHE A 140 -0.42 -11.38 0.85
CA PHE A 140 -0.47 -11.96 2.19
C PHE A 140 -0.55 -10.89 3.29
N ALA A 141 -0.55 -9.62 2.90
CA ALA A 141 -0.71 -8.48 3.78
C ALA A 141 -1.45 -7.34 3.05
N PRO A 142 -2.36 -6.61 3.73
CA PRO A 142 -2.97 -5.41 3.18
C PRO A 142 -1.94 -4.29 3.12
N HIS A 143 -1.84 -3.62 1.97
CA HIS A 143 -0.90 -2.54 1.74
C HIS A 143 -1.04 -1.36 2.73
N PRO A 144 -2.26 -0.87 3.08
CA PRO A 144 -2.41 0.28 3.97
C PRO A 144 -1.88 0.09 5.40
N SER A 145 -1.64 -1.16 5.81
CA SER A 145 -1.09 -1.44 7.15
C SER A 145 0.43 -1.53 7.20
N MET A 146 1.09 -1.38 6.05
CA MET A 146 2.52 -1.59 5.93
C MET A 146 3.31 -0.30 6.18
N PHE A 147 4.27 -0.37 7.10
CA PHE A 147 5.26 0.68 7.31
C PHE A 147 6.66 0.10 7.13
N VAL A 148 7.42 0.73 6.24
CA VAL A 148 8.70 0.21 5.75
C VAL A 148 9.82 1.15 6.17
N PRO A 149 10.84 0.67 6.90
CA PRO A 149 12.08 1.42 7.08
C PRO A 149 12.69 1.84 5.74
N ARG A 150 13.10 3.10 5.60
CA ARG A 150 13.68 3.64 4.37
C ARG A 150 14.87 2.82 3.87
N THR A 151 15.70 2.35 4.79
CA THR A 151 16.85 1.49 4.48
C THR A 151 16.47 0.19 3.77
N ILE A 152 15.25 -0.30 3.97
CA ILE A 152 14.75 -1.48 3.26
C ILE A 152 14.50 -1.13 1.78
N TYR A 153 13.87 0.03 1.48
CA TYR A 153 13.72 0.48 0.08
C TYR A 153 15.09 0.69 -0.59
N GLU A 154 16.07 1.26 0.13
CA GLU A 154 17.44 1.44 -0.37
C GLU A 154 18.12 0.10 -0.68
N THR A 155 17.85 -0.93 0.11
CA THR A 155 18.50 -2.26 -0.02
C THR A 155 17.85 -3.15 -1.08
N ILE A 156 16.51 -3.16 -1.16
CA ILE A 156 15.78 -4.08 -2.03
C ILE A 156 15.15 -3.41 -3.24
N GLY A 157 15.25 -2.08 -3.34
CA GLY A 157 14.59 -1.26 -4.35
C GLY A 157 13.12 -0.96 -4.01
N THR A 158 12.57 0.01 -4.70
CA THR A 158 11.18 0.47 -4.59
C THR A 158 10.22 -0.44 -5.36
N TYR A 159 9.03 0.01 -5.69
CA TYR A 159 8.05 -0.77 -6.46
C TYR A 159 8.48 -0.93 -7.92
N ASP A 160 8.22 -2.11 -8.50
CA ASP A 160 8.45 -2.36 -9.93
C ASP A 160 7.27 -1.82 -10.76
N GLU A 161 7.52 -0.75 -11.51
CA GLU A 161 6.51 -0.06 -12.34
C GLU A 161 6.01 -0.90 -13.54
N SER A 162 6.65 -2.04 -13.82
CA SER A 162 6.15 -2.98 -14.84
C SER A 162 4.90 -3.76 -14.42
N PHE A 163 4.51 -3.67 -13.14
CA PHE A 163 3.23 -4.17 -12.66
C PHE A 163 2.17 -3.08 -12.72
N ARG A 164 0.96 -3.45 -13.12
CA ARG A 164 -0.15 -2.52 -13.17
C ARG A 164 -0.88 -2.39 -11.84
N LEU A 165 -1.08 -3.49 -11.11
CA LEU A 165 -1.93 -3.54 -9.92
C LEU A 165 -1.35 -4.27 -8.71
N LEU A 166 -0.39 -5.20 -8.88
CA LEU A 166 0.18 -5.99 -7.80
C LEU A 166 1.70 -5.79 -7.63
N GLY A 167 2.20 -4.57 -7.83
CA GLY A 167 3.59 -4.23 -7.52
C GLY A 167 3.88 -4.21 -6.01
N ASP A 168 2.87 -3.93 -5.18
CA ASP A 168 2.92 -4.10 -3.73
C ASP A 168 3.13 -5.58 -3.34
N TYR A 169 2.42 -6.49 -3.99
CA TYR A 169 2.65 -7.94 -3.79
C TYR A 169 4.05 -8.35 -4.25
N ASP A 170 4.54 -7.84 -5.38
CA ASP A 170 5.93 -8.08 -5.82
C ASP A 170 6.93 -7.58 -4.77
N PHE A 171 6.75 -6.35 -4.28
CA PHE A 171 7.61 -5.76 -3.25
C PHE A 171 7.61 -6.60 -1.97
N MET A 172 6.44 -6.93 -1.44
CA MET A 172 6.30 -7.79 -0.26
C MET A 172 6.91 -9.16 -0.47
N TYR A 173 6.73 -9.75 -1.66
CA TYR A 173 7.33 -11.05 -1.99
C TYR A 173 8.84 -10.97 -2.02
N ARG A 174 9.43 -9.93 -2.63
CA ARG A 174 10.88 -9.67 -2.62
C ARG A 174 11.40 -9.52 -1.20
N ALA A 175 10.75 -8.70 -0.40
CA ALA A 175 11.17 -8.44 0.97
C ALA A 175 11.18 -9.73 1.80
N VAL A 176 10.04 -10.42 1.89
CA VAL A 176 9.87 -11.54 2.84
C VAL A 176 10.44 -12.84 2.29
N ASN A 177 10.21 -13.17 1.02
CA ASN A 177 10.56 -14.49 0.49
C ASN A 177 11.95 -14.56 -0.14
N VAL A 178 12.42 -13.46 -0.74
CA VAL A 178 13.74 -13.40 -1.39
C VAL A 178 14.78 -12.86 -0.41
N LYS A 179 14.55 -11.70 0.16
CA LYS A 179 15.51 -11.02 1.05
C LYS A 179 15.42 -11.45 2.52
N LYS A 180 14.39 -12.25 2.86
CA LYS A 180 14.18 -12.80 4.22
C LYS A 180 14.02 -11.71 5.30
N ILE A 181 13.49 -10.56 4.92
CA ILE A 181 13.13 -9.50 5.87
C ILE A 181 11.96 -10.02 6.72
N LEU A 182 12.14 -9.98 8.03
CA LEU A 182 11.13 -10.48 8.95
C LEU A 182 10.03 -9.44 9.17
N PRO A 183 8.79 -9.89 9.42
CA PRO A 183 7.71 -9.00 9.82
C PRO A 183 7.89 -8.52 11.27
N LEU A 184 7.47 -7.28 11.52
CA LEU A 184 7.11 -6.76 12.83
C LEU A 184 5.59 -6.65 12.85
N TYR A 185 4.92 -7.76 13.15
CA TYR A 185 3.46 -7.80 13.14
C TYR A 185 2.88 -7.46 14.50
N VAL A 186 2.00 -6.46 14.51
CA VAL A 186 1.25 -6.03 15.69
C VAL A 186 -0.23 -6.25 15.40
N PRO A 187 -0.94 -7.13 16.15
CA PRO A 187 -2.33 -7.48 15.87
C PRO A 187 -3.31 -6.41 16.41
N GLN A 188 -3.15 -5.18 15.91
CA GLN A 188 -4.01 -4.03 16.19
C GLN A 188 -4.35 -3.32 14.89
N PRO A 189 -5.60 -2.86 14.71
CA PRO A 189 -5.99 -2.16 13.50
C PRO A 189 -5.33 -0.78 13.43
N VAL A 190 -4.71 -0.49 12.28
CA VAL A 190 -4.02 0.78 12.01
C VAL A 190 -4.64 1.55 10.85
N ALA A 191 -5.41 0.88 9.98
CA ALA A 191 -6.00 1.51 8.82
C ALA A 191 -7.42 1.01 8.56
N PHE A 192 -8.19 1.85 7.88
CA PHE A 192 -9.45 1.53 7.24
C PHE A 192 -9.21 1.46 5.73
N TYR A 193 -9.69 0.40 5.08
CA TYR A 193 -9.59 0.19 3.65
C TYR A 193 -10.96 0.37 2.98
N LEU A 194 -11.03 1.30 2.03
CA LEU A 194 -12.21 1.51 1.20
C LEU A 194 -12.22 0.45 0.08
N GLU A 195 -13.22 -0.45 0.12
CA GLU A 195 -13.38 -1.48 -0.92
C GLU A 195 -13.93 -0.86 -2.23
N ASP A 196 -14.02 -1.64 -3.30
CA ASP A 196 -14.37 -1.22 -4.66
C ASP A 196 -13.28 -0.40 -5.42
N GLY A 197 -12.04 -0.47 -4.94
CA GLY A 197 -10.88 0.11 -5.61
C GLY A 197 -10.50 -0.58 -6.94
N LEU A 198 -9.35 -0.19 -7.49
CA LEU A 198 -8.86 -0.70 -8.77
C LEU A 198 -8.63 -2.21 -8.79
N SER A 199 -8.14 -2.79 -7.70
CA SER A 199 -7.93 -4.24 -7.57
C SER A 199 -9.22 -5.03 -7.63
N ASP A 200 -10.33 -4.49 -7.13
CA ASP A 200 -11.65 -5.11 -7.20
C ASP A 200 -12.27 -4.98 -8.59
N ARG A 201 -12.00 -3.87 -9.27
CA ARG A 201 -12.49 -3.63 -10.65
C ARG A 201 -11.74 -4.42 -11.70
N TYR A 202 -10.45 -4.68 -11.54
CA TYR A 202 -9.60 -5.33 -12.53
C TYR A 202 -9.08 -6.71 -12.09
N VAL A 203 -9.97 -7.56 -11.61
CA VAL A 203 -9.65 -8.90 -11.06
C VAL A 203 -8.76 -9.74 -11.98
N LEU A 204 -9.03 -9.77 -13.30
CA LEU A 204 -8.21 -10.54 -14.24
C LEU A 204 -6.78 -10.02 -14.32
N GLN A 205 -6.59 -8.68 -14.28
CA GLN A 205 -5.24 -8.09 -14.28
C GLN A 205 -4.49 -8.45 -13.00
N CYS A 206 -5.16 -8.40 -11.84
CA CYS A 206 -4.55 -8.84 -10.58
C CYS A 206 -4.09 -10.31 -10.66
N LEU A 207 -4.91 -11.20 -11.23
CA LEU A 207 -4.53 -12.61 -11.39
C LEU A 207 -3.33 -12.78 -12.34
N LYS A 208 -3.25 -12.00 -13.42
CA LYS A 208 -2.09 -11.99 -14.34
C LYS A 208 -0.83 -11.50 -13.64
N ASP A 209 -0.91 -10.42 -12.89
CA ASP A 209 0.22 -9.87 -12.14
C ASP A 209 0.68 -10.86 -11.05
N GLU A 210 -0.25 -11.50 -10.35
CA GLU A 210 0.07 -12.57 -9.38
C GLU A 210 0.82 -13.74 -10.04
N LEU A 211 0.37 -14.17 -11.20
CA LEU A 211 1.06 -15.22 -11.98
C LEU A 211 2.48 -14.77 -12.36
N LYS A 212 2.62 -13.51 -12.83
CA LYS A 212 3.92 -12.92 -13.19
C LYS A 212 4.89 -12.94 -12.00
N VAL A 213 4.46 -12.53 -10.80
CA VAL A 213 5.27 -12.59 -9.57
C VAL A 213 5.69 -14.02 -9.27
N LYS A 214 4.76 -14.98 -9.29
CA LYS A 214 5.04 -16.39 -8.99
C LYS A 214 6.07 -17.00 -9.95
N LEU A 215 5.96 -16.72 -11.24
CA LEU A 215 6.90 -17.20 -12.25
C LEU A 215 8.26 -16.52 -12.12
N ARG A 216 8.30 -15.22 -11.88
CA ARG A 216 9.54 -14.44 -11.69
C ARG A 216 10.41 -15.01 -10.57
N TYR A 217 9.79 -15.44 -9.48
CA TYR A 217 10.52 -15.95 -8.31
C TYR A 217 10.58 -17.50 -8.23
N GLY A 218 10.53 -18.16 -9.39
CA GLY A 218 10.88 -19.56 -9.53
C GLY A 218 9.84 -20.57 -9.00
N GLN A 219 8.57 -20.16 -8.84
CA GLN A 219 7.54 -21.15 -8.59
C GLN A 219 7.36 -22.07 -9.81
N ASN A 220 7.06 -23.36 -9.55
CA ASN A 220 6.85 -24.34 -10.61
C ASN A 220 5.80 -23.81 -11.63
N PRO A 221 6.15 -23.66 -12.93
CA PRO A 221 5.27 -23.01 -13.91
C PRO A 221 3.94 -23.73 -14.13
N LEU A 222 3.94 -25.06 -14.12
CA LEU A 222 2.72 -25.86 -14.29
C LEU A 222 1.76 -25.60 -13.13
N ARG A 223 2.27 -25.65 -11.91
CA ARG A 223 1.50 -25.40 -10.70
C ARG A 223 0.98 -23.97 -10.62
N ALA A 224 1.83 -22.98 -10.94
CA ALA A 224 1.42 -21.56 -10.92
C ALA A 224 0.29 -21.30 -11.93
N ARG A 225 0.38 -21.86 -13.15
CA ARG A 225 -0.66 -21.76 -14.18
C ARG A 225 -1.94 -22.49 -13.79
N THR A 226 -1.84 -23.68 -13.17
CA THR A 226 -3.02 -24.40 -12.66
C THR A 226 -3.77 -23.58 -11.62
N VAL A 227 -3.05 -23.00 -10.64
CA VAL A 227 -3.66 -22.14 -9.62
C VAL A 227 -4.30 -20.89 -10.26
N PHE A 228 -3.66 -20.28 -11.25
CA PHE A 228 -4.20 -19.16 -12.01
C PHE A 228 -5.53 -19.52 -12.70
N LEU A 229 -5.58 -20.66 -13.40
CA LEU A 229 -6.81 -21.12 -14.06
C LEU A 229 -7.94 -21.40 -13.06
N LEU A 230 -7.65 -22.06 -11.93
CA LEU A 230 -8.62 -22.29 -10.87
C LEU A 230 -9.15 -20.97 -10.29
N LYS A 231 -8.30 -19.97 -10.12
CA LYS A 231 -8.72 -18.64 -9.67
C LYS A 231 -9.56 -17.90 -10.70
N ILE A 232 -9.29 -18.04 -11.99
CA ILE A 232 -10.15 -17.50 -13.07
C ILE A 232 -11.54 -18.13 -12.97
N LEU A 233 -11.64 -19.46 -12.89
CA LEU A 233 -12.91 -20.15 -12.76
C LEU A 233 -13.69 -19.69 -11.52
N LYS A 234 -13.04 -19.61 -10.37
CA LYS A 234 -13.65 -19.13 -9.13
C LYS A 234 -14.17 -17.70 -9.24
N ASN A 235 -13.46 -16.81 -9.95
CA ASN A 235 -13.82 -15.41 -10.08
C ASN A 235 -14.54 -15.07 -11.39
N PHE A 236 -14.98 -16.06 -12.15
CA PHE A 236 -15.52 -15.88 -13.51
C PHE A 236 -16.63 -14.84 -13.58
N ARG A 237 -17.60 -14.89 -12.66
CA ARG A 237 -18.71 -13.91 -12.61
C ARG A 237 -18.23 -12.49 -12.34
N ARG A 238 -17.20 -12.31 -11.47
CA ARG A 238 -16.60 -10.99 -11.18
C ARG A 238 -15.85 -10.45 -12.39
N ILE A 239 -15.10 -11.32 -13.09
CA ILE A 239 -14.35 -10.96 -14.30
C ILE A 239 -15.29 -10.50 -15.40
N LEU A 240 -16.41 -11.20 -15.64
CA LEU A 240 -17.40 -10.77 -16.64
C LEU A 240 -18.02 -9.42 -16.29
N LYS A 241 -18.39 -9.19 -15.01
CA LYS A 241 -18.92 -7.89 -14.58
C LYS A 241 -17.90 -6.75 -14.72
N SER A 242 -16.62 -7.02 -14.54
CA SER A 242 -15.55 -6.01 -14.69
C SER A 242 -15.22 -5.70 -16.13
N SER A 243 -15.48 -6.61 -17.07
CA SER A 243 -15.25 -6.41 -18.52
C SER A 243 -16.39 -5.67 -19.21
N ALA A 244 -17.54 -5.53 -18.55
CA ALA A 244 -18.74 -4.86 -19.08
C ALA A 244 -18.86 -3.37 -18.65
N ARG A 245 -17.90 -2.87 -17.88
CA ARG A 245 -17.75 -1.46 -17.46
C ARG A 245 -16.51 -0.85 -18.10
#